data_4467ea53a1d1050fb2457bfabb7f28a9
#
_entry.id   4467ea53a1d1050fb2457bfabb7f28a9
#
_cell.length_a   1.000
_cell.length_b   1.000
_cell.length_c   1.000
_cell.angle_alpha   90.00
_cell.angle_beta   90.00
_cell.angle_gamma   90.00
#
_symmetry.space_group_name_H-M   'P 1'
#
loop_
_entity.id
_entity.type
_entity.pdbx_description
1 polymer ?
#
loop_
_entity_poly.entity_id
_entity_poly.type
_entity_poly.pdbx_seq_one_letter_code
_entity_poly.pdbx_strand_id
1 'polypeptide(L)'
;VDNKNGIVAYACNIRMKNTELGAMLEKKLGKPVNLENDANAAALGEYAVNGDDADSFVLITLGTGVGGGVIIDGKPYRGFNCAGGELGHIIINADGEEQCSCGNKGCWEAYASVTALIRQTKQAMQADISSMMHKWVQENGEVSGRTAFDCAKVGDKTAAAVVAQYIRYVGMGLISILNIFQPSKILIGGGISKEGDY
;
A
#
# COMPACT_ATOMS: atom_id res chain seq x y z
N VAL A 1 -3.91 15.05 5.33
CA VAL A 1 -4.25 16.32 4.65
C VAL A 1 -5.59 16.81 5.16
N ASP A 2 -5.66 18.06 5.65
CA ASP A 2 -6.93 18.75 5.91
C ASP A 2 -7.39 19.41 4.61
N ASN A 3 -8.21 18.71 3.87
CA ASN A 3 -8.69 19.17 2.56
C ASN A 3 -9.72 20.30 2.64
N LYS A 4 -10.38 20.52 3.78
CA LYS A 4 -11.35 21.63 3.97
C LYS A 4 -10.62 22.97 4.04
N ASN A 5 -9.47 23.01 4.71
CA ASN A 5 -8.67 24.20 4.93
C ASN A 5 -7.46 24.31 4.02
N GLY A 6 -7.21 23.34 3.13
CA GLY A 6 -6.06 23.34 2.23
C GLY A 6 -4.72 23.20 2.97
N ILE A 7 -4.69 22.48 4.10
CA ILE A 7 -3.52 22.36 4.97
C ILE A 7 -2.95 20.94 4.93
N VAL A 8 -1.64 20.82 4.76
CA VAL A 8 -0.92 19.58 5.04
C VAL A 8 -0.61 19.57 6.54
N ALA A 9 -1.44 18.86 7.32
CA ALA A 9 -1.26 18.76 8.77
C ALA A 9 0.05 18.05 9.10
N TYR A 10 0.34 16.95 8.43
CA TYR A 10 1.59 16.21 8.56
C TYR A 10 1.86 15.35 7.31
N ALA A 11 3.10 15.36 6.83
CA ALA A 11 3.58 14.45 5.79
C ALA A 11 5.07 14.17 6.03
N CYS A 12 5.39 12.94 6.49
CA CYS A 12 6.76 12.56 6.87
C CYS A 12 7.72 12.50 5.67
N ASN A 13 7.24 11.99 4.54
CA ASN A 13 8.05 11.77 3.32
C ASN A 13 8.53 13.10 2.70
N ILE A 14 7.74 14.16 2.78
CA ILE A 14 8.07 15.48 2.22
C ILE A 14 8.35 16.54 3.29
N ARG A 15 8.45 16.11 4.56
CA ARG A 15 8.78 16.94 5.74
C ARG A 15 7.90 18.19 5.87
N MET A 16 6.61 18.07 5.58
CA MET A 16 5.64 19.14 5.79
C MET A 16 4.89 18.94 7.10
N LYS A 17 4.67 20.05 7.82
CA LYS A 17 3.86 20.07 9.06
C LYS A 17 3.12 21.40 9.14
N ASN A 18 1.81 21.34 9.32
CA ASN A 18 0.90 22.49 9.40
C ASN A 18 1.18 23.51 8.28
N THR A 19 1.32 23.03 7.03
CA THR A 19 1.67 23.85 5.87
C THR A 19 0.41 24.21 5.11
N GLU A 20 0.13 25.50 4.92
CA GLU A 20 -1.00 26.05 4.13
C GLU A 20 -0.74 25.89 2.61
N LEU A 21 -0.52 24.65 2.18
CA LEU A 21 -0.09 24.34 0.81
C LEU A 21 -1.12 24.77 -0.23
N GLY A 22 -2.42 24.66 0.09
CA GLY A 22 -3.50 25.11 -0.78
C GLY A 22 -3.37 26.60 -1.14
N ALA A 23 -3.33 27.45 -0.12
CA ALA A 23 -3.22 28.90 -0.30
C ALA A 23 -1.89 29.31 -1.00
N MET A 24 -0.79 28.61 -0.69
CA MET A 24 0.50 28.85 -1.34
C MET A 24 0.46 28.54 -2.85
N LEU A 25 -0.20 27.44 -3.23
CA LEU A 25 -0.33 27.04 -4.62
C LEU A 25 -1.34 27.94 -5.36
N GLU A 26 -2.49 28.28 -4.75
CA GLU A 26 -3.45 29.20 -5.33
C GLU A 26 -2.82 30.56 -5.69
N LYS A 27 -2.01 31.11 -4.75
CA LYS A 27 -1.28 32.35 -4.98
C LYS A 27 -0.31 32.25 -6.16
N LYS A 28 0.35 31.11 -6.34
CA LYS A 28 1.31 30.91 -7.44
C LYS A 28 0.64 30.62 -8.78
N LEU A 29 -0.46 29.88 -8.77
CA LEU A 29 -1.09 29.38 -9.99
C LEU A 29 -2.22 30.28 -10.49
N GLY A 30 -2.77 31.14 -9.61
CA GLY A 30 -3.96 31.96 -9.93
C GLY A 30 -5.21 31.11 -10.20
N LYS A 31 -5.28 29.90 -9.63
CA LYS A 31 -6.35 28.92 -9.81
C LYS A 31 -6.77 28.35 -8.46
N PRO A 32 -8.04 27.95 -8.28
CA PRO A 32 -8.47 27.18 -7.10
C PRO A 32 -7.65 25.89 -6.97
N VAL A 33 -7.25 25.55 -5.74
CA VAL A 33 -6.48 24.36 -5.42
C VAL A 33 -7.20 23.53 -4.38
N ASN A 34 -7.45 22.26 -4.69
CA ASN A 34 -7.94 21.27 -3.74
C ASN A 34 -6.80 20.30 -3.38
N LEU A 35 -6.61 20.07 -2.10
CA LEU A 35 -5.65 19.09 -1.62
C LEU A 35 -6.36 17.79 -1.28
N GLU A 36 -5.75 16.67 -1.63
CA GLU A 36 -6.22 15.34 -1.25
C GLU A 36 -5.04 14.44 -0.86
N ASN A 37 -5.29 13.43 -0.04
CA ASN A 37 -4.35 12.34 0.17
C ASN A 37 -4.15 11.56 -1.15
N ASP A 38 -2.95 11.07 -1.40
CA ASP A 38 -2.59 10.39 -2.64
C ASP A 38 -3.41 9.11 -2.90
N ALA A 39 -3.63 8.29 -1.86
CA ALA A 39 -4.44 7.08 -1.96
C ALA A 39 -5.93 7.40 -2.18
N ASN A 40 -6.46 8.46 -1.52
CA ASN A 40 -7.82 8.92 -1.78
C ASN A 40 -7.98 9.50 -3.18
N ALA A 41 -7.00 10.25 -3.66
CA ALA A 41 -7.02 10.78 -5.03
C ALA A 41 -6.96 9.65 -6.07
N ALA A 42 -6.12 8.64 -5.85
CA ALA A 42 -6.06 7.44 -6.67
C ALA A 42 -7.39 6.67 -6.65
N ALA A 43 -8.00 6.49 -5.46
CA ALA A 43 -9.28 5.81 -5.34
C ALA A 43 -10.41 6.56 -6.07
N LEU A 44 -10.43 7.89 -6.00
CA LEU A 44 -11.39 8.71 -6.76
C LEU A 44 -11.19 8.57 -8.27
N GLY A 45 -9.94 8.56 -8.74
CA GLY A 45 -9.62 8.36 -10.16
C GLY A 45 -10.04 6.98 -10.66
N GLU A 46 -9.73 5.93 -9.92
CA GLU A 46 -10.14 4.56 -10.26
C GLU A 46 -11.66 4.38 -10.18
N TYR A 47 -12.31 4.95 -9.18
CA TYR A 47 -13.76 4.93 -9.06
C TYR A 47 -14.44 5.62 -10.23
N ALA A 48 -13.92 6.75 -10.72
CA ALA A 48 -14.47 7.46 -11.87
C ALA A 48 -14.38 6.65 -13.18
N VAL A 49 -13.43 5.73 -13.30
CA VAL A 49 -13.20 4.91 -14.51
C VAL A 49 -13.80 3.51 -14.37
N ASN A 50 -13.67 2.91 -13.20
CA ASN A 50 -13.99 1.50 -12.95
C ASN A 50 -15.08 1.29 -11.90
N GLY A 51 -15.66 2.37 -11.36
CA GLY A 51 -16.61 2.32 -10.25
C GLY A 51 -18.05 2.09 -10.67
N ASP A 52 -18.33 1.81 -11.95
CA ASP A 52 -19.64 1.65 -12.54
C ASP A 52 -20.64 1.01 -11.57
N ASP A 53 -21.67 1.76 -11.18
CA ASP A 53 -22.76 1.35 -10.28
C ASP A 53 -22.31 0.79 -8.89
N ALA A 54 -21.06 1.01 -8.48
CA ALA A 54 -20.59 0.57 -7.17
C ALA A 54 -21.02 1.55 -6.08
N ASP A 55 -21.90 1.13 -5.17
CA ASP A 55 -22.32 1.92 -3.99
C ASP A 55 -21.14 2.16 -3.05
N SER A 56 -20.23 1.18 -2.96
CA SER A 56 -19.03 1.24 -2.15
C SER A 56 -17.84 0.62 -2.89
N PHE A 57 -16.71 1.31 -2.83
CA PHE A 57 -15.50 0.94 -3.56
C PHE A 57 -14.27 1.12 -2.68
N VAL A 58 -13.35 0.16 -2.72
CA VAL A 58 -12.07 0.26 -2.02
C VAL A 58 -10.93 0.05 -3.01
N LEU A 59 -9.99 1.00 -3.03
CA LEU A 59 -8.69 0.82 -3.68
C LEU A 59 -7.64 0.49 -2.64
N ILE A 60 -6.86 -0.55 -2.91
CA ILE A 60 -5.65 -0.87 -2.17
C ILE A 60 -4.46 -0.71 -3.11
N THR A 61 -3.44 0.02 -2.68
CA THR A 61 -2.20 0.17 -3.44
C THR A 61 -1.05 -0.53 -2.72
N LEU A 62 -0.45 -1.52 -3.38
CA LEU A 62 0.71 -2.28 -2.89
C LEU A 62 1.97 -1.73 -3.56
N GLY A 63 2.66 -0.83 -2.85
CA GLY A 63 3.88 -0.16 -3.29
C GLY A 63 4.94 -0.16 -2.19
N THR A 64 5.72 0.92 -2.08
CA THR A 64 6.69 1.14 -0.98
C THR A 64 6.02 0.95 0.39
N GLY A 65 4.76 1.42 0.51
CA GLY A 65 3.86 1.14 1.62
C GLY A 65 2.60 0.41 1.16
N VAL A 66 1.58 0.39 2.01
CA VAL A 66 0.21 -0.05 1.69
C VAL A 66 -0.72 1.14 1.85
N GLY A 67 -1.17 1.68 0.72
CA GLY A 67 -2.17 2.74 0.71
C GLY A 67 -3.59 2.19 0.57
N GLY A 68 -4.56 2.96 1.04
CA GLY A 68 -5.97 2.64 0.89
C GLY A 68 -6.83 3.87 0.65
N GLY A 69 -7.82 3.75 -0.23
CA GLY A 69 -8.85 4.74 -0.41
C GLY A 69 -10.22 4.08 -0.42
N VAL A 70 -11.13 4.61 0.38
CA VAL A 70 -12.49 4.07 0.56
C VAL A 70 -13.49 5.07 0.01
N ILE A 71 -14.33 4.63 -0.90
CA ILE A 71 -15.44 5.42 -1.46
C ILE A 71 -16.76 4.81 -0.96
N ILE A 72 -17.62 5.64 -0.38
CA ILE A 72 -18.94 5.27 0.10
C ILE A 72 -19.93 6.31 -0.48
N ASP A 73 -21.00 5.86 -1.12
CA ASP A 73 -21.99 6.71 -1.76
C ASP A 73 -21.34 7.73 -2.74
N GLY A 74 -20.34 7.26 -3.50
CA GLY A 74 -19.62 8.09 -4.47
C GLY A 74 -18.67 9.13 -3.86
N LYS A 75 -18.43 9.09 -2.54
CA LYS A 75 -17.58 10.06 -1.82
C LYS A 75 -16.45 9.38 -1.07
N PRO A 76 -15.24 9.98 -1.06
CA PRO A 76 -14.13 9.44 -0.30
C PRO A 76 -14.40 9.53 1.21
N TYR A 77 -14.21 8.41 1.90
CA TYR A 77 -14.29 8.35 3.35
C TYR A 77 -13.02 8.93 3.96
N ARG A 78 -13.13 10.10 4.58
CA ARG A 78 -11.98 10.81 5.19
C ARG A 78 -11.94 10.72 6.71
N GLY A 79 -12.98 10.17 7.34
CA GLY A 79 -13.13 10.24 8.79
C GLY A 79 -13.43 11.68 9.27
N PHE A 80 -13.49 11.86 10.59
CA PHE A 80 -13.88 13.15 11.15
C PHE A 80 -12.77 14.24 11.04
N ASN A 81 -11.51 13.82 11.01
CA ASN A 81 -10.33 14.70 10.99
C ASN A 81 -9.45 14.52 9.74
N CYS A 82 -10.00 13.97 8.66
CA CYS A 82 -9.31 13.70 7.40
C CYS A 82 -8.14 12.67 7.51
N ALA A 83 -8.16 11.82 8.54
CA ALA A 83 -7.20 10.73 8.72
C ALA A 83 -7.85 9.33 8.63
N GLY A 84 -9.06 9.24 8.07
CA GLY A 84 -9.72 7.95 7.80
C GLY A 84 -9.15 7.28 6.56
N GLY A 85 -9.26 5.94 6.49
CA GLY A 85 -8.83 5.18 5.32
C GLY A 85 -7.35 4.76 5.34
N GLU A 86 -6.64 4.95 6.45
CA GLU A 86 -5.24 4.50 6.63
C GLU A 86 -5.15 2.97 6.78
N LEU A 87 -5.60 2.24 5.74
CA LEU A 87 -5.81 0.78 5.75
C LEU A 87 -4.51 0.00 5.95
N GLY A 88 -3.37 0.53 5.49
CA GLY A 88 -2.06 -0.09 5.69
C GLY A 88 -1.64 -0.19 7.16
N HIS A 89 -2.30 0.57 8.04
CA HIS A 89 -1.95 0.60 9.47
C HIS A 89 -2.88 -0.24 10.36
N ILE A 90 -3.80 -1.01 9.79
CA ILE A 90 -4.53 -2.04 10.56
C ILE A 90 -3.55 -3.09 11.08
N ILE A 91 -3.76 -3.55 12.31
CA ILE A 91 -2.90 -4.58 12.92
C ILE A 91 -3.35 -5.95 12.41
N ILE A 92 -2.48 -6.65 11.69
CA ILE A 92 -2.71 -8.02 11.21
C ILE A 92 -1.92 -9.06 11.99
N ASN A 93 -0.92 -8.62 12.77
CA ASN A 93 -0.10 -9.50 13.60
C ASN A 93 0.17 -8.82 14.95
N ALA A 94 -0.64 -9.14 15.96
CA ALA A 94 -0.57 -8.52 17.28
C ALA A 94 0.77 -8.79 17.99
N ASP A 95 1.36 -9.97 17.77
CA ASP A 95 2.64 -10.39 18.35
C ASP A 95 3.83 -10.07 17.43
N GLY A 96 3.58 -9.35 16.35
CA GLY A 96 4.59 -9.05 15.34
C GLY A 96 5.60 -8.02 15.79
N GLU A 97 6.90 -8.31 15.61
CA GLU A 97 8.00 -7.44 15.98
C GLU A 97 8.37 -6.39 14.90
N GLU A 98 7.79 -6.51 13.70
CA GLU A 98 8.10 -5.62 12.59
C GLU A 98 7.61 -4.21 12.83
N GLN A 99 8.55 -3.27 12.85
CA GLN A 99 8.28 -1.86 13.08
C GLN A 99 7.65 -1.22 11.83
N CYS A 100 6.54 -0.53 12.00
CA CYS A 100 5.91 0.27 10.95
C CYS A 100 6.38 1.74 11.00
N SER A 101 6.34 2.42 9.86
CA SER A 101 6.64 3.85 9.72
C SER A 101 5.77 4.75 10.61
N CYS A 102 4.55 4.30 10.95
CA CYS A 102 3.63 5.03 11.84
C CYS A 102 3.98 4.94 13.34
N GLY A 103 4.99 4.16 13.71
CA GLY A 103 5.43 3.98 15.11
C GLY A 103 4.84 2.74 15.80
N ASN A 104 3.84 2.08 15.22
CA ASN A 104 3.28 0.83 15.74
C ASN A 104 4.04 -0.38 15.22
N LYS A 105 3.83 -1.53 15.85
CA LYS A 105 4.22 -2.85 15.34
C LYS A 105 3.01 -3.62 14.84
N GLY A 106 3.24 -4.59 13.95
CA GLY A 106 2.17 -5.48 13.48
C GLY A 106 1.25 -4.93 12.39
N CYS A 107 1.47 -3.70 11.90
CA CYS A 107 0.68 -3.10 10.83
C CYS A 107 0.73 -3.91 9.54
N TRP A 108 -0.35 -3.94 8.79
CA TRP A 108 -0.43 -4.61 7.49
C TRP A 108 0.67 -4.19 6.52
N GLU A 109 0.98 -2.91 6.43
CA GLU A 109 2.08 -2.35 5.63
C GLU A 109 3.42 -3.01 5.94
N ALA A 110 3.72 -3.26 7.22
CA ALA A 110 4.98 -3.86 7.64
C ALA A 110 5.15 -5.32 7.14
N TYR A 111 4.09 -5.96 6.65
CA TYR A 111 4.11 -7.33 6.14
C TYR A 111 3.74 -7.45 4.66
N ALA A 112 2.90 -6.56 4.13
CA ALA A 112 2.31 -6.67 2.80
C ALA A 112 2.77 -5.58 1.81
N SER A 113 3.63 -4.65 2.20
CA SER A 113 4.25 -3.71 1.25
C SER A 113 5.34 -4.38 0.41
N VAL A 114 5.72 -3.76 -0.72
CA VAL A 114 6.90 -4.19 -1.50
C VAL A 114 8.17 -4.09 -0.68
N THR A 115 8.29 -3.07 0.18
CA THR A 115 9.41 -2.93 1.13
C THR A 115 9.47 -4.14 2.08
N ALA A 116 8.32 -4.59 2.59
CA ALA A 116 8.25 -5.77 3.43
C ALA A 116 8.62 -7.05 2.66
N LEU A 117 8.14 -7.21 1.42
CA LEU A 117 8.49 -8.33 0.56
C LEU A 117 10.00 -8.40 0.29
N ILE A 118 10.64 -7.28 -0.03
CA ILE A 118 12.11 -7.19 -0.22
C ILE A 118 12.84 -7.62 1.07
N ARG A 119 12.39 -7.18 2.23
CA ARG A 119 12.97 -7.58 3.53
C ARG A 119 12.82 -9.09 3.75
N GLN A 120 11.62 -9.63 3.56
CA GLN A 120 11.34 -11.07 3.71
C GLN A 120 12.19 -11.90 2.74
N THR A 121 12.34 -11.45 1.50
CA THR A 121 13.19 -12.07 0.50
C THR A 121 14.65 -12.11 0.95
N LYS A 122 15.19 -10.97 1.45
CA LYS A 122 16.56 -10.91 1.98
C LYS A 122 16.78 -11.84 3.17
N GLN A 123 15.82 -11.92 4.09
CA GLN A 123 15.86 -12.83 5.24
C GLN A 123 15.86 -14.30 4.79
N ALA A 124 15.03 -14.65 3.82
CA ALA A 124 14.98 -16.01 3.27
C ALA A 124 16.30 -16.39 2.54
N MET A 125 16.88 -15.47 1.78
CA MET A 125 18.19 -15.65 1.16
C MET A 125 19.31 -15.88 2.19
N GLN A 126 19.29 -15.15 3.30
CA GLN A 126 20.27 -15.36 4.38
C GLN A 126 20.14 -16.74 5.04
N ALA A 127 18.91 -17.27 5.14
CA ALA A 127 18.64 -18.57 5.71
C ALA A 127 18.94 -19.73 4.74
N ASP A 128 18.88 -19.49 3.44
CA ASP A 128 19.14 -20.50 2.38
C ASP A 128 20.11 -19.98 1.33
N ILE A 129 21.39 -20.30 1.50
CA ILE A 129 22.46 -19.92 0.58
C ILE A 129 22.39 -20.66 -0.78
N SER A 130 21.62 -21.74 -0.86
CA SER A 130 21.43 -22.53 -2.10
C SER A 130 20.31 -21.99 -2.99
N SER A 131 19.51 -21.04 -2.50
CA SER A 131 18.41 -20.44 -3.26
C SER A 131 18.89 -19.75 -4.54
N MET A 132 18.13 -19.93 -5.61
CA MET A 132 18.37 -19.29 -6.91
C MET A 132 18.27 -17.77 -6.86
N MET A 133 17.66 -17.20 -5.80
CA MET A 133 17.58 -15.76 -5.59
C MET A 133 18.97 -15.11 -5.50
N HIS A 134 19.99 -15.82 -5.02
CA HIS A 134 21.38 -15.31 -5.01
C HIS A 134 21.90 -15.08 -6.43
N LYS A 135 21.69 -16.04 -7.32
CA LYS A 135 22.07 -15.92 -8.74
C LYS A 135 21.28 -14.80 -9.42
N TRP A 136 19.98 -14.72 -9.14
CA TRP A 136 19.13 -13.67 -9.69
C TRP A 136 19.66 -12.26 -9.33
N VAL A 137 20.08 -12.06 -8.07
CA VAL A 137 20.67 -10.79 -7.62
C VAL A 137 21.99 -10.49 -8.29
N GLN A 138 22.84 -11.50 -8.51
CA GLN A 138 24.11 -11.31 -9.26
C GLN A 138 23.86 -10.82 -10.70
N GLU A 139 22.79 -11.29 -11.34
CA GLU A 139 22.43 -10.95 -12.72
C GLU A 139 21.66 -9.61 -12.81
N ASN A 140 20.88 -9.23 -11.81
CA ASN A 140 19.96 -8.09 -11.84
C ASN A 140 20.35 -6.93 -10.90
N GLY A 141 21.39 -7.09 -10.10
CA GLY A 141 21.99 -6.06 -9.24
C GLY A 141 21.53 -6.10 -7.80
N GLU A 142 20.22 -6.01 -7.51
CA GLU A 142 19.73 -5.95 -6.13
C GLU A 142 18.42 -6.73 -5.93
N VAL A 143 18.12 -7.05 -4.67
CA VAL A 143 16.83 -7.66 -4.31
C VAL A 143 15.71 -6.64 -4.53
N SER A 144 14.74 -7.00 -5.33
CA SER A 144 13.56 -6.20 -5.68
C SER A 144 12.26 -6.92 -5.33
N GLY A 145 11.11 -6.25 -5.52
CA GLY A 145 9.79 -6.87 -5.37
C GLY A 145 9.56 -8.07 -6.31
N ARG A 146 10.31 -8.18 -7.39
CA ARG A 146 10.20 -9.29 -8.37
C ARG A 146 11.05 -10.50 -8.02
N THR A 147 12.11 -10.35 -7.25
CA THR A 147 13.12 -11.39 -7.02
C THR A 147 12.50 -12.72 -6.57
N ALA A 148 11.64 -12.68 -5.54
CA ALA A 148 11.00 -13.90 -5.05
C ALA A 148 10.03 -14.50 -6.08
N PHE A 149 9.23 -13.66 -6.76
CA PHE A 149 8.28 -14.14 -7.79
C PHE A 149 9.00 -14.77 -8.98
N ASP A 150 10.02 -14.12 -9.53
CA ASP A 150 10.76 -14.63 -10.69
C ASP A 150 11.45 -15.96 -10.38
N CYS A 151 12.06 -16.08 -9.18
CA CYS A 151 12.69 -17.33 -8.78
C CYS A 151 11.68 -18.44 -8.45
N ALA A 152 10.55 -18.10 -7.87
CA ALA A 152 9.49 -19.06 -7.58
C ALA A 152 8.89 -19.65 -8.87
N LYS A 153 8.68 -18.83 -9.92
CA LYS A 153 8.19 -19.27 -11.24
C LYS A 153 9.12 -20.31 -11.91
N VAL A 154 10.40 -20.30 -11.60
CA VAL A 154 11.38 -21.27 -12.11
C VAL A 154 11.69 -22.41 -11.14
N GLY A 155 10.92 -22.54 -10.06
CA GLY A 155 10.94 -23.70 -9.16
C GLY A 155 11.78 -23.57 -7.90
N ASP A 156 12.24 -22.37 -7.54
CA ASP A 156 12.93 -22.14 -6.26
C ASP A 156 11.92 -22.27 -5.10
N LYS A 157 12.14 -23.27 -4.25
CA LYS A 157 11.24 -23.57 -3.11
C LYS A 157 11.26 -22.50 -2.03
N THR A 158 12.42 -21.91 -1.78
CA THR A 158 12.58 -20.84 -0.78
C THR A 158 11.88 -19.58 -1.24
N ALA A 159 12.04 -19.21 -2.51
CA ALA A 159 11.32 -18.10 -3.11
C ALA A 159 9.80 -18.34 -3.12
N ALA A 160 9.35 -19.55 -3.46
CA ALA A 160 7.93 -19.91 -3.42
C ALA A 160 7.34 -19.78 -2.01
N ALA A 161 8.08 -20.16 -0.97
CA ALA A 161 7.66 -19.98 0.41
C ALA A 161 7.52 -18.49 0.78
N VAL A 162 8.44 -17.64 0.33
CA VAL A 162 8.34 -16.17 0.54
C VAL A 162 7.09 -15.63 -0.13
N VAL A 163 6.83 -15.98 -1.39
CA VAL A 163 5.65 -15.53 -2.13
C VAL A 163 4.36 -15.99 -1.46
N ALA A 164 4.27 -17.27 -1.09
CA ALA A 164 3.10 -17.82 -0.40
C ALA A 164 2.81 -17.09 0.92
N GLN A 165 3.86 -16.79 1.71
CA GLN A 165 3.71 -16.02 2.96
C GLN A 165 3.28 -14.57 2.69
N TYR A 166 3.85 -13.92 1.67
CA TYR A 166 3.47 -12.58 1.26
C TYR A 166 1.99 -12.50 0.85
N ILE A 167 1.54 -13.42 -0.01
CA ILE A 167 0.12 -13.51 -0.43
C ILE A 167 -0.79 -13.69 0.78
N ARG A 168 -0.38 -14.51 1.75
CA ARG A 168 -1.12 -14.70 3.00
C ARG A 168 -1.28 -13.39 3.78
N TYR A 169 -0.21 -12.60 3.90
CA TYR A 169 -0.30 -11.29 4.57
C TYR A 169 -1.20 -10.31 3.81
N VAL A 170 -1.14 -10.29 2.48
CA VAL A 170 -2.07 -9.51 1.66
C VAL A 170 -3.52 -9.94 1.94
N GLY A 171 -3.78 -11.24 1.93
CA GLY A 171 -5.11 -11.80 2.20
C GLY A 171 -5.67 -11.44 3.59
N MET A 172 -4.82 -11.43 4.63
CA MET A 172 -5.26 -11.07 6.00
C MET A 172 -5.82 -9.65 6.07
N GLY A 173 -5.16 -8.68 5.43
CA GLY A 173 -5.65 -7.32 5.36
C GLY A 173 -6.93 -7.19 4.53
N LEU A 174 -6.99 -7.87 3.38
CA LEU A 174 -8.19 -7.88 2.53
C LEU A 174 -9.42 -8.45 3.27
N ILE A 175 -9.26 -9.55 4.01
CA ILE A 175 -10.33 -10.12 4.84
C ILE A 175 -10.82 -9.11 5.88
N SER A 176 -9.91 -8.38 6.53
CA SER A 176 -10.27 -7.34 7.49
C SER A 176 -11.10 -6.23 6.83
N ILE A 177 -10.68 -5.76 5.66
CA ILE A 177 -11.38 -4.72 4.89
C ILE A 177 -12.75 -5.20 4.43
N LEU A 178 -12.85 -6.43 3.94
CA LEU A 178 -14.13 -7.05 3.57
C LEU A 178 -15.10 -7.08 4.75
N ASN A 179 -14.63 -7.47 5.93
CA ASN A 179 -15.46 -7.55 7.12
C ASN A 179 -15.89 -6.17 7.67
N ILE A 180 -15.06 -5.13 7.48
CA ILE A 180 -15.35 -3.78 7.99
C ILE A 180 -16.27 -3.01 7.05
N PHE A 181 -15.98 -3.01 5.74
CA PHE A 181 -16.65 -2.14 4.78
C PHE A 181 -17.64 -2.89 3.88
N GLN A 182 -17.49 -4.19 3.72
CA GLN A 182 -18.28 -5.02 2.79
C GLN A 182 -18.50 -4.32 1.43
N PRO A 183 -17.40 -3.87 0.78
CA PRO A 183 -17.53 -3.07 -0.43
C PRO A 183 -18.06 -3.90 -1.59
N SER A 184 -18.83 -3.25 -2.48
CA SER A 184 -19.32 -3.87 -3.72
C SER A 184 -18.18 -4.15 -4.71
N LYS A 185 -17.08 -3.41 -4.62
CA LYS A 185 -15.88 -3.61 -5.46
C LYS A 185 -14.59 -3.30 -4.69
N ILE A 186 -13.58 -4.18 -4.82
CA ILE A 186 -12.20 -3.92 -4.37
C ILE A 186 -11.28 -3.94 -5.58
N LEU A 187 -10.45 -2.93 -5.71
CA LEU A 187 -9.37 -2.87 -6.68
C LEU A 187 -8.02 -2.97 -5.96
N ILE A 188 -7.11 -3.78 -6.49
CA ILE A 188 -5.74 -3.90 -6.00
C ILE A 188 -4.81 -3.35 -7.08
N GLY A 189 -4.13 -2.25 -6.76
CA GLY A 189 -3.18 -1.58 -7.62
C GLY A 189 -1.74 -1.64 -7.07
N GLY A 190 -0.81 -1.02 -7.81
CA GLY A 190 0.60 -0.97 -7.45
C GLY A 190 1.46 -1.90 -8.29
N GLY A 191 2.79 -1.79 -8.14
CA GLY A 191 3.73 -2.53 -8.98
C GLY A 191 3.58 -4.05 -8.89
N ILE A 192 3.28 -4.55 -7.68
CA ILE A 192 3.20 -5.99 -7.41
C ILE A 192 1.93 -6.63 -8.00
N SER A 193 0.88 -5.86 -8.24
CA SER A 193 -0.36 -6.38 -8.84
C SER A 193 -0.17 -6.86 -10.30
N LYS A 194 0.98 -6.54 -10.91
CA LYS A 194 1.33 -6.93 -12.29
C LYS A 194 2.00 -8.31 -12.38
N GLU A 195 2.25 -8.99 -11.25
CA GLU A 195 2.90 -10.32 -11.27
C GLU A 195 2.00 -11.43 -11.82
N GLY A 196 0.71 -11.16 -12.03
CA GLY A 196 -0.23 -12.03 -12.74
C GLY A 196 -0.61 -13.29 -11.98
N ASP A 197 -0.84 -14.36 -12.72
CA ASP A 197 -1.29 -15.66 -12.21
C ASP A 197 -0.14 -16.41 -11.52
N TYR A 198 0.22 -15.98 -10.35
CA TYR A 198 1.19 -16.70 -9.52
C TYR A 198 0.48 -17.43 -8.40
#